data_6d35ae12a32c0b59240bfb3412ba6330
#
_entry.id   6d35ae12a32c0b59240bfb3412ba6330
#
_cell.length_a   1.000
_cell.length_b   1.000
_cell.length_c   1.000
_cell.angle_alpha   90.00
_cell.angle_beta   90.00
_cell.angle_gamma   90.00
#
_symmetry.space_group_name_H-M   'P 1'
#
loop_
_entity.id
_entity.type
_entity.pdbx_description
1 polymer ?
#
loop_
_entity_poly.entity_id
_entity_poly.type
_entity_poly.pdbx_seq_one_letter_code
_entity_poly.pdbx_strand_id
1 'polypeptide(L)'
;MGTHAVRPGMNAQTQADIAHLLRRFGLGASEQELDYYGSGTYEQAVDKLLNFESLPEVEVNPQDFANKQGTVNLRVMQGLWYYRLLATQRPVEEKLTLFWHNHFATSAQKVENAFVFNNHVSTLRSHALGNFRELVLAISRDPAMIYWLDNQENVKGKPNENFARELMELFTLGIGHYTEEDVQEASRAFTGWGYGVRARINDQAPRRVDRFVFTPSRHDDGEKTVLGKKGNLNGDDVIDHLCSQPQTARFIAAKMWEWFASPNPEPALVERLAKAFRDSDLNIKSLVRAIAMAPEFRSERTRRGLIKHPIDFVVSTARQLGAGATAAERIRLGLENPRINEETGLNVNLVASLASAFATRLGSKAMGMELMYPPDVSG
;
A
#
# COMPACT_ATOMS: atom_id res chain seq x y z
N MET A 1 2.48 -33.03 7.37
CA MET A 1 1.68 -32.20 8.29
C MET A 1 2.45 -32.10 9.60
N GLY A 2 3.22 -31.06 9.81
CA GLY A 2 3.92 -30.86 11.08
C GLY A 2 2.88 -30.42 12.13
N THR A 3 2.60 -31.26 13.10
CA THR A 3 1.89 -30.88 14.31
C THR A 3 2.82 -30.00 15.13
N HIS A 4 2.66 -28.67 15.04
CA HIS A 4 3.32 -27.78 15.99
C HIS A 4 2.85 -28.18 17.39
N ALA A 5 3.80 -28.47 18.29
CA ALA A 5 3.49 -28.77 19.67
C ALA A 5 2.69 -27.61 20.28
N VAL A 6 1.58 -27.94 20.97
CA VAL A 6 0.77 -26.94 21.68
C VAL A 6 1.63 -26.34 22.78
N ARG A 7 1.73 -25.02 22.81
CA ARG A 7 2.56 -24.29 23.79
C ARG A 7 1.98 -24.41 25.20
N PRO A 8 2.81 -24.49 26.23
CA PRO A 8 2.34 -24.50 27.60
C PRO A 8 1.46 -23.27 27.90
N GLY A 9 0.23 -23.51 28.35
CA GLY A 9 -0.71 -22.45 28.74
C GLY A 9 -1.65 -21.93 27.65
N MET A 10 -1.49 -22.34 26.36
CA MET A 10 -2.39 -21.96 25.27
C MET A 10 -3.15 -23.16 24.73
N ASN A 11 -4.46 -23.02 24.49
CA ASN A 11 -5.20 -24.07 23.81
C ASN A 11 -4.87 -24.11 22.29
N ALA A 12 -4.97 -25.28 21.69
CA ALA A 12 -4.63 -25.49 20.28
C ALA A 12 -5.45 -24.61 19.31
N GLN A 13 -6.69 -24.29 19.67
CA GLN A 13 -7.58 -23.44 18.89
C GLN A 13 -7.07 -21.99 18.85
N THR A 14 -6.71 -21.41 20.00
CA THR A 14 -6.17 -20.04 20.10
C THR A 14 -4.86 -19.93 19.31
N GLN A 15 -3.98 -20.93 19.39
CA GLN A 15 -2.74 -20.97 18.60
C GLN A 15 -3.02 -21.00 17.10
N ALA A 16 -3.99 -21.78 16.66
CA ALA A 16 -4.40 -21.87 15.26
C ALA A 16 -5.02 -20.55 14.76
N ASP A 17 -5.79 -19.86 15.60
CA ASP A 17 -6.39 -18.56 15.28
C ASP A 17 -5.33 -17.46 15.16
N ILE A 18 -4.35 -17.41 16.06
CA ILE A 18 -3.23 -16.47 16.00
C ILE A 18 -2.36 -16.75 14.75
N ALA A 19 -2.06 -18.00 14.47
CA ALA A 19 -1.34 -18.35 13.25
C ALA A 19 -2.12 -17.99 11.97
N HIS A 20 -3.46 -18.06 12.00
CA HIS A 20 -4.31 -17.59 10.92
C HIS A 20 -4.25 -16.06 10.80
N LEU A 21 -4.37 -15.32 11.90
CA LEU A 21 -4.22 -13.86 11.94
C LEU A 21 -2.90 -13.41 11.29
N LEU A 22 -1.78 -14.00 11.71
CA LEU A 22 -0.45 -13.65 11.20
C LEU A 22 -0.25 -14.02 9.72
N ARG A 23 -0.87 -15.08 9.26
CA ARG A 23 -0.88 -15.43 7.82
C ARG A 23 -1.67 -14.47 6.97
N ARG A 24 -2.69 -13.80 7.53
CA ARG A 24 -3.58 -12.90 6.79
C ARG A 24 -3.15 -11.44 6.89
N PHE A 25 -2.96 -10.93 8.09
CA PHE A 25 -2.60 -9.55 8.36
C PHE A 25 -1.11 -9.32 8.63
N GLY A 26 -0.34 -10.42 8.79
CA GLY A 26 1.12 -10.38 8.85
C GLY A 26 1.76 -10.81 7.53
N LEU A 27 3.06 -11.03 7.59
CA LEU A 27 3.88 -11.51 6.49
C LEU A 27 4.35 -12.96 6.71
N GLY A 28 3.52 -13.79 7.32
CA GLY A 28 3.77 -15.15 7.69
C GLY A 28 3.51 -15.41 9.17
N ALA A 29 3.91 -16.57 9.64
CA ALA A 29 3.81 -16.98 11.04
C ALA A 29 5.06 -17.79 11.39
N SER A 30 6.21 -17.10 11.50
CA SER A 30 7.45 -17.70 11.99
C SER A 30 7.31 -18.11 13.44
N GLU A 31 8.18 -18.98 13.91
CA GLU A 31 8.16 -19.44 15.29
C GLU A 31 8.32 -18.27 16.27
N GLN A 32 9.21 -17.32 15.97
CA GLN A 32 9.40 -16.11 16.76
C GLN A 32 8.16 -15.22 16.80
N GLU A 33 7.48 -15.03 15.66
CA GLU A 33 6.22 -14.27 15.61
C GLU A 33 5.11 -14.98 16.38
N LEU A 34 5.00 -16.30 16.28
CA LEU A 34 4.07 -17.08 17.09
C LEU A 34 4.36 -16.98 18.58
N ASP A 35 5.64 -16.88 19.00
CA ASP A 35 6.03 -16.66 20.40
C ASP A 35 5.61 -15.28 20.88
N TYR A 36 5.92 -14.24 20.10
CA TYR A 36 5.62 -12.86 20.44
C TYR A 36 4.11 -12.60 20.54
N TYR A 37 3.37 -12.94 19.50
CA TYR A 37 1.92 -12.69 19.44
C TYR A 37 1.12 -13.70 20.28
N GLY A 38 1.63 -14.90 20.46
CA GLY A 38 0.97 -15.98 21.19
C GLY A 38 1.10 -15.93 22.71
N SER A 39 1.68 -14.88 23.30
CA SER A 39 1.85 -14.79 24.75
C SER A 39 0.57 -14.41 25.52
N GLY A 40 -0.61 -14.40 24.88
CA GLY A 40 -1.88 -14.00 25.49
C GLY A 40 -3.11 -14.51 24.75
N THR A 41 -4.23 -13.80 24.89
CA THR A 41 -5.47 -14.11 24.18
C THR A 41 -5.39 -13.75 22.70
N TYR A 42 -6.34 -14.26 21.90
CA TYR A 42 -6.46 -13.86 20.50
C TYR A 42 -6.65 -12.33 20.32
N GLU A 43 -7.48 -11.72 21.16
CA GLU A 43 -7.71 -10.27 21.14
C GLU A 43 -6.42 -9.49 21.45
N GLN A 44 -5.65 -9.93 22.45
CA GLN A 44 -4.34 -9.34 22.74
C GLN A 44 -3.35 -9.50 21.58
N ALA A 45 -3.42 -10.59 20.82
CA ALA A 45 -2.61 -10.76 19.62
C ALA A 45 -3.03 -9.77 18.52
N VAL A 46 -4.33 -9.54 18.32
CA VAL A 46 -4.84 -8.51 17.40
C VAL A 46 -4.37 -7.12 17.84
N ASP A 47 -4.49 -6.79 19.13
CA ASP A 47 -4.07 -5.49 19.66
C ASP A 47 -2.55 -5.27 19.51
N LYS A 48 -1.73 -6.30 19.79
CA LYS A 48 -0.28 -6.23 19.55
C LYS A 48 0.07 -6.02 18.08
N LEU A 49 -0.67 -6.68 17.16
CA LEU A 49 -0.44 -6.53 15.74
C LEU A 49 -0.76 -5.12 15.25
N LEU A 50 -1.84 -4.52 15.78
CA LEU A 50 -2.31 -3.20 15.37
C LEU A 50 -1.59 -2.03 16.07
N ASN A 51 -0.99 -2.24 17.25
CA ASN A 51 -0.26 -1.21 18.00
C ASN A 51 1.25 -1.39 17.85
N PHE A 52 1.71 -1.39 16.61
CA PHE A 52 3.10 -1.66 16.23
C PHE A 52 4.02 -0.44 16.33
N GLU A 53 3.51 0.74 16.64
CA GLU A 53 4.24 2.01 16.56
C GLU A 53 5.48 2.04 17.48
N SER A 54 5.46 1.27 18.57
CA SER A 54 6.61 1.10 19.48
C SER A 54 7.70 0.15 18.94
N LEU A 55 7.40 -0.63 17.90
CA LEU A 55 8.37 -1.53 17.30
C LEU A 55 9.30 -0.75 16.34
N PRO A 56 10.57 -1.17 16.20
CA PRO A 56 11.50 -0.48 15.32
C PRO A 56 11.05 -0.55 13.86
N GLU A 57 11.23 0.56 13.16
CA GLU A 57 11.09 0.61 11.71
C GLU A 57 12.35 0.09 11.04
N VAL A 58 12.21 -0.45 9.82
CA VAL A 58 13.37 -0.78 8.98
C VAL A 58 13.90 0.51 8.37
N GLU A 59 14.98 1.02 8.94
CA GLU A 59 15.67 2.22 8.44
C GLU A 59 16.62 1.85 7.31
N VAL A 60 16.33 2.31 6.12
CA VAL A 60 17.19 2.26 4.95
C VAL A 60 17.04 3.55 4.16
N ASN A 61 18.14 4.25 3.98
CA ASN A 61 18.14 5.44 3.15
C ASN A 61 18.43 5.06 1.68
N PRO A 62 17.49 5.26 0.75
CA PRO A 62 17.73 4.97 -0.66
C PRO A 62 18.93 5.71 -1.25
N GLN A 63 19.32 6.86 -0.69
CA GLN A 63 20.48 7.63 -1.18
C GLN A 63 21.81 6.89 -0.98
N ASP A 64 21.91 5.97 -0.02
CA ASP A 64 23.11 5.13 0.18
C ASP A 64 23.37 4.21 -1.01
N PHE A 65 22.36 3.98 -1.85
CA PHE A 65 22.40 3.18 -3.07
C PHE A 65 22.49 4.03 -4.35
N ALA A 66 22.71 5.33 -4.22
CA ALA A 66 22.79 6.23 -5.36
C ALA A 66 24.15 6.13 -6.07
N ASN A 67 24.13 6.30 -7.39
CA ASN A 67 25.34 6.47 -8.20
C ASN A 67 25.95 7.88 -8.02
N LYS A 68 27.07 8.17 -8.72
CA LYS A 68 27.74 9.48 -8.71
C LYS A 68 26.82 10.66 -9.04
N GLN A 69 25.80 10.43 -9.85
CA GLN A 69 24.79 11.44 -10.22
C GLN A 69 23.68 11.59 -9.18
N GLY A 70 23.75 10.86 -8.07
CA GLY A 70 22.70 10.82 -7.04
C GLY A 70 21.41 10.13 -7.51
N THR A 71 21.52 9.23 -8.49
CA THR A 71 20.38 8.48 -9.05
C THR A 71 20.35 7.07 -8.49
N VAL A 72 19.16 6.62 -8.06
CA VAL A 72 18.88 5.23 -7.70
C VAL A 72 17.97 4.65 -8.77
N ASN A 73 18.27 3.44 -9.25
CA ASN A 73 17.42 2.80 -10.25
C ASN A 73 16.22 2.09 -9.60
N LEU A 74 15.16 1.90 -10.37
CA LEU A 74 13.92 1.23 -9.93
C LEU A 74 14.17 -0.18 -9.37
N ARG A 75 15.09 -0.95 -9.94
CA ARG A 75 15.40 -2.30 -9.46
C ARG A 75 15.95 -2.28 -8.03
N VAL A 76 16.79 -1.31 -7.70
CA VAL A 76 17.28 -1.13 -6.33
C VAL A 76 16.14 -0.73 -5.40
N MET A 77 15.26 0.21 -5.81
CA MET A 77 14.08 0.59 -5.01
C MET A 77 13.14 -0.60 -4.75
N GLN A 78 12.90 -1.44 -5.75
CA GLN A 78 12.19 -2.70 -5.55
C GLN A 78 12.88 -3.60 -4.54
N GLY A 79 14.21 -3.77 -4.67
CA GLY A 79 15.03 -4.55 -3.72
C GLY A 79 14.90 -4.02 -2.30
N LEU A 80 14.89 -2.70 -2.10
CA LEU A 80 14.70 -2.07 -0.79
C LEU A 80 13.31 -2.34 -0.21
N TRP A 81 12.27 -2.36 -1.03
CA TRP A 81 10.93 -2.71 -0.54
C TRP A 81 10.84 -4.20 -0.19
N TYR A 82 11.39 -5.12 -1.01
CA TYR A 82 11.49 -6.53 -0.62
C TYR A 82 12.32 -6.73 0.66
N TYR A 83 13.41 -5.97 0.83
CA TYR A 83 14.17 -5.98 2.08
C TYR A 83 13.30 -5.57 3.28
N ARG A 84 12.53 -4.48 3.17
CA ARG A 84 11.58 -4.08 4.22
C ARG A 84 10.58 -5.21 4.53
N LEU A 85 9.97 -5.81 3.52
CA LEU A 85 9.05 -6.93 3.70
C LEU A 85 9.69 -8.12 4.44
N LEU A 86 10.97 -8.39 4.19
CA LEU A 86 11.70 -9.48 4.83
C LEU A 86 12.09 -9.15 6.28
N ALA A 87 12.53 -7.92 6.55
CA ALA A 87 13.17 -7.54 7.81
C ALA A 87 12.22 -6.86 8.82
N THR A 88 11.04 -6.38 8.39
CA THR A 88 10.15 -5.59 9.24
C THR A 88 9.69 -6.33 10.49
N GLN A 89 9.65 -5.61 11.62
CA GLN A 89 8.94 -6.01 12.83
C GLN A 89 7.51 -5.47 12.89
N ARG A 90 7.09 -4.67 11.88
CA ARG A 90 5.75 -4.10 11.70
C ARG A 90 5.00 -4.77 10.55
N PRO A 91 4.72 -6.09 10.61
CA PRO A 91 4.25 -6.84 9.44
C PRO A 91 2.89 -6.37 8.91
N VAL A 92 1.98 -5.89 9.78
CA VAL A 92 0.67 -5.38 9.35
C VAL A 92 0.79 -4.10 8.54
N GLU A 93 1.71 -3.20 8.90
CA GLU A 93 1.97 -1.96 8.17
C GLU A 93 2.37 -2.24 6.71
N GLU A 94 3.35 -3.12 6.52
CA GLU A 94 3.80 -3.51 5.18
C GLU A 94 2.75 -4.33 4.43
N LYS A 95 1.96 -5.14 5.12
CA LYS A 95 0.86 -5.91 4.52
C LYS A 95 -0.25 -5.00 4.00
N LEU A 96 -0.63 -3.97 4.77
CA LEU A 96 -1.59 -2.95 4.33
C LEU A 96 -0.99 -2.06 3.22
N THR A 97 0.30 -1.76 3.27
CA THR A 97 0.98 -1.03 2.18
C THR A 97 0.88 -1.80 0.85
N LEU A 98 1.05 -3.12 0.87
CA LEU A 98 0.85 -3.98 -0.31
C LEU A 98 -0.61 -3.95 -0.79
N PHE A 99 -1.58 -4.02 0.14
CA PHE A 99 -3.00 -3.90 -0.19
C PHE A 99 -3.31 -2.56 -0.86
N TRP A 100 -2.87 -1.46 -0.28
CA TRP A 100 -3.11 -0.13 -0.83
C TRP A 100 -2.38 0.11 -2.15
N HIS A 101 -1.17 -0.44 -2.31
CA HIS A 101 -0.47 -0.37 -3.61
C HIS A 101 -1.24 -1.13 -4.71
N ASN A 102 -1.92 -2.20 -4.38
CA ASN A 102 -2.79 -2.91 -5.31
C ASN A 102 -4.11 -2.15 -5.55
N HIS A 103 -4.68 -1.55 -4.50
CA HIS A 103 -5.93 -0.79 -4.58
C HIS A 103 -5.78 0.52 -5.36
N PHE A 104 -4.70 1.27 -5.12
CA PHE A 104 -4.32 2.50 -5.84
C PHE A 104 -3.26 2.18 -6.90
N ALA A 105 -3.58 1.25 -7.78
CA ALA A 105 -2.64 0.70 -8.73
C ALA A 105 -1.95 1.79 -9.58
N THR A 106 -0.62 1.83 -9.47
CA THR A 106 0.26 2.77 -10.19
C THR A 106 1.46 1.98 -10.68
N SER A 107 1.82 2.12 -11.96
CA SER A 107 2.88 1.29 -12.55
C SER A 107 4.17 2.04 -12.84
N ALA A 108 5.27 1.43 -12.44
CA ALA A 108 6.61 1.88 -12.79
C ALA A 108 6.93 1.77 -14.29
N GLN A 109 6.08 1.15 -15.10
CA GLN A 109 6.20 1.20 -16.57
C GLN A 109 6.00 2.61 -17.14
N LYS A 110 5.13 3.41 -16.53
CA LYS A 110 4.90 4.81 -16.92
C LYS A 110 5.62 5.77 -15.98
N VAL A 111 5.61 5.49 -14.66
CA VAL A 111 6.30 6.32 -13.66
C VAL A 111 7.73 5.82 -13.50
N GLU A 112 8.59 6.13 -14.44
CA GLU A 112 9.97 5.61 -14.49
C GLU A 112 10.90 6.17 -13.41
N ASN A 113 10.49 7.25 -12.70
CA ASN A 113 11.31 7.89 -11.68
C ASN A 113 11.26 7.12 -10.36
N ALA A 114 12.39 6.51 -9.99
CA ALA A 114 12.51 5.68 -8.79
C ALA A 114 12.19 6.41 -7.49
N PHE A 115 12.55 7.71 -7.36
CA PHE A 115 12.26 8.50 -6.17
C PHE A 115 10.79 8.88 -6.07
N VAL A 116 10.17 9.26 -7.19
CA VAL A 116 8.73 9.56 -7.24
C VAL A 116 7.94 8.32 -6.84
N PHE A 117 8.32 7.14 -7.37
CA PHE A 117 7.68 5.88 -7.02
C PHE A 117 7.90 5.48 -5.57
N ASN A 118 9.11 5.66 -5.04
CA ASN A 118 9.40 5.41 -3.62
C ASN A 118 8.59 6.32 -2.69
N ASN A 119 8.43 7.60 -3.06
CA ASN A 119 7.58 8.53 -2.30
C ASN A 119 6.13 8.09 -2.31
N HIS A 120 5.62 7.62 -3.46
CA HIS A 120 4.29 7.04 -3.59
C HIS A 120 4.08 5.87 -2.60
N VAL A 121 4.98 4.88 -2.62
CA VAL A 121 4.92 3.75 -1.68
C VAL A 121 5.05 4.22 -0.21
N SER A 122 5.87 5.25 0.06
CA SER A 122 6.00 5.82 1.40
C SER A 122 4.73 6.53 1.86
N THR A 123 4.02 7.22 0.95
CA THR A 123 2.70 7.81 1.22
C THR A 123 1.67 6.73 1.57
N LEU A 124 1.62 5.64 0.81
CA LEU A 124 0.75 4.50 1.13
C LEU A 124 1.06 3.91 2.51
N ARG A 125 2.34 3.75 2.84
CA ARG A 125 2.79 3.19 4.13
C ARG A 125 2.41 4.08 5.31
N SER A 126 2.67 5.37 5.21
CA SER A 126 2.39 6.31 6.31
C SER A 126 0.88 6.44 6.62
N HIS A 127 0.02 6.14 5.67
CA HIS A 127 -1.43 6.15 5.82
C HIS A 127 -2.06 4.75 5.92
N ALA A 128 -1.24 3.68 5.94
CA ALA A 128 -1.71 2.30 5.77
C ALA A 128 -2.78 1.87 6.79
N LEU A 129 -2.73 2.38 8.02
CA LEU A 129 -3.69 2.13 9.11
C LEU A 129 -4.34 3.43 9.64
N GLY A 130 -4.18 4.54 8.93
CA GLY A 130 -4.73 5.84 9.29
C GLY A 130 -6.20 6.04 8.91
N ASN A 131 -6.55 7.28 8.59
CA ASN A 131 -7.87 7.64 8.08
C ASN A 131 -7.92 7.45 6.55
N PHE A 132 -8.98 6.78 6.04
CA PHE A 132 -9.10 6.47 4.61
C PHE A 132 -9.28 7.73 3.74
N ARG A 133 -10.04 8.73 4.22
CA ARG A 133 -10.19 10.01 3.51
C ARG A 133 -8.84 10.72 3.34
N GLU A 134 -8.03 10.74 4.40
CA GLU A 134 -6.68 11.33 4.35
C GLU A 134 -5.77 10.55 3.38
N LEU A 135 -5.88 9.22 3.36
CA LEU A 135 -5.17 8.37 2.40
C LEU A 135 -5.58 8.71 0.96
N VAL A 136 -6.87 8.77 0.66
CA VAL A 136 -7.38 9.13 -0.68
C VAL A 136 -6.88 10.50 -1.09
N LEU A 137 -6.95 11.50 -0.19
CA LEU A 137 -6.46 12.85 -0.44
C LEU A 137 -4.96 12.89 -0.73
N ALA A 138 -4.16 12.18 0.08
CA ALA A 138 -2.71 12.12 -0.09
C ALA A 138 -2.32 11.46 -1.41
N ILE A 139 -2.97 10.35 -1.79
CA ILE A 139 -2.72 9.65 -3.05
C ILE A 139 -3.22 10.45 -4.26
N SER A 140 -4.34 11.14 -4.16
CA SER A 140 -4.86 12.01 -5.23
C SER A 140 -3.92 13.19 -5.53
N ARG A 141 -3.13 13.63 -4.56
CA ARG A 141 -2.11 14.67 -4.69
C ARG A 141 -0.72 14.12 -4.95
N ASP A 142 -0.57 12.79 -4.98
CA ASP A 142 0.73 12.16 -5.20
C ASP A 142 1.18 12.35 -6.67
N PRO A 143 2.39 12.84 -6.94
CA PRO A 143 2.87 13.05 -8.30
C PRO A 143 2.90 11.80 -9.17
N ALA A 144 3.14 10.61 -8.59
CA ALA A 144 3.10 9.35 -9.34
C ALA A 144 1.67 9.06 -9.83
N MET A 145 0.67 9.23 -8.97
CA MET A 145 -0.75 9.03 -9.31
C MET A 145 -1.24 10.05 -10.33
N ILE A 146 -0.91 11.34 -10.14
CA ILE A 146 -1.26 12.41 -11.08
C ILE A 146 -0.70 12.09 -12.47
N TYR A 147 0.57 11.67 -12.55
CA TYR A 147 1.21 11.31 -13.81
C TYR A 147 0.65 10.01 -14.39
N TRP A 148 0.36 9.01 -13.55
CA TRP A 148 -0.20 7.73 -13.97
C TRP A 148 -1.56 7.88 -14.67
N LEU A 149 -2.43 8.73 -14.12
CA LEU A 149 -3.79 8.95 -14.61
C LEU A 149 -3.94 10.22 -15.48
N ASP A 150 -2.83 10.82 -15.89
CA ASP A 150 -2.76 12.00 -16.80
C ASP A 150 -3.50 13.24 -16.28
N ASN A 151 -3.69 13.37 -14.94
CA ASN A 151 -4.41 14.51 -14.40
C ASN A 151 -3.66 15.85 -14.56
N GLN A 152 -2.35 15.85 -14.82
CA GLN A 152 -1.59 17.06 -15.19
C GLN A 152 -2.06 17.68 -16.52
N GLU A 153 -2.75 16.92 -17.35
CA GLU A 153 -3.35 17.38 -18.60
C GLU A 153 -4.77 17.88 -18.43
N ASN A 154 -5.36 17.70 -17.25
CA ASN A 154 -6.72 18.11 -16.90
C ASN A 154 -6.80 19.62 -16.66
N VAL A 155 -7.40 20.36 -17.56
CA VAL A 155 -7.44 21.83 -17.54
C VAL A 155 -8.82 22.39 -17.86
N LYS A 156 -9.10 23.59 -17.35
CA LYS A 156 -10.32 24.36 -17.66
C LYS A 156 -10.57 24.40 -19.17
N GLY A 157 -11.78 24.05 -19.58
CA GLY A 157 -12.21 23.99 -20.99
C GLY A 157 -11.79 22.74 -21.76
N LYS A 158 -10.92 21.89 -21.19
CA LYS A 158 -10.53 20.58 -21.73
C LYS A 158 -10.32 19.60 -20.58
N PRO A 159 -11.38 19.22 -19.83
CA PRO A 159 -11.24 18.28 -18.72
C PRO A 159 -10.78 16.90 -19.21
N ASN A 160 -9.97 16.21 -18.41
CA ASN A 160 -9.57 14.83 -18.58
C ASN A 160 -10.28 13.99 -17.51
N GLU A 161 -11.11 13.05 -17.94
CA GLU A 161 -11.97 12.26 -17.04
C GLU A 161 -11.25 11.09 -16.36
N ASN A 162 -10.07 10.69 -16.82
CA ASN A 162 -9.40 9.46 -16.40
C ASN A 162 -9.26 9.39 -14.87
N PHE A 163 -8.67 10.42 -14.26
CA PHE A 163 -8.47 10.45 -12.82
C PHE A 163 -9.81 10.40 -12.04
N ALA A 164 -10.79 11.19 -12.45
CA ALA A 164 -12.10 11.25 -11.77
C ALA A 164 -12.86 9.92 -11.87
N ARG A 165 -12.79 9.26 -13.02
CA ARG A 165 -13.37 7.95 -13.26
C ARG A 165 -12.76 6.90 -12.34
N GLU A 166 -11.43 6.77 -12.32
CA GLU A 166 -10.75 5.81 -11.49
C GLU A 166 -10.97 6.05 -9.99
N LEU A 167 -11.02 7.32 -9.58
CA LEU A 167 -11.33 7.69 -8.20
C LEU A 167 -12.70 7.18 -7.75
N MET A 168 -13.73 7.29 -8.61
CA MET A 168 -15.07 6.79 -8.31
C MET A 168 -15.17 5.27 -8.45
N GLU A 169 -14.64 4.73 -9.54
CA GLU A 169 -14.84 3.34 -9.92
C GLU A 169 -13.97 2.38 -9.13
N LEU A 170 -12.66 2.63 -9.06
CA LEU A 170 -11.71 1.70 -8.48
C LEU A 170 -11.33 2.04 -7.04
N PHE A 171 -11.37 3.33 -6.66
CA PHE A 171 -10.80 3.75 -5.39
C PHE A 171 -11.84 4.03 -4.30
N THR A 172 -13.12 4.35 -4.64
CA THR A 172 -14.10 4.73 -3.63
C THR A 172 -15.45 4.01 -3.72
N LEU A 173 -16.19 4.13 -4.81
CA LEU A 173 -17.60 3.71 -4.88
C LEU A 173 -17.78 2.30 -5.46
N GLY A 174 -16.97 1.94 -6.44
CA GLY A 174 -17.20 0.76 -7.28
C GLY A 174 -18.11 1.04 -8.47
N ILE A 175 -18.08 0.14 -9.46
CA ILE A 175 -18.86 0.24 -10.70
C ILE A 175 -20.37 0.34 -10.41
N GLY A 176 -21.06 1.22 -11.14
CA GLY A 176 -22.55 1.33 -11.11
C GLY A 176 -23.09 2.22 -9.98
N HIS A 177 -22.23 2.94 -9.25
CA HIS A 177 -22.64 3.83 -8.16
C HIS A 177 -22.41 5.32 -8.47
N TYR A 178 -22.22 5.66 -9.73
CA TYR A 178 -22.05 7.01 -10.27
C TYR A 178 -22.55 7.02 -11.72
N THR A 179 -22.78 8.21 -12.27
CA THR A 179 -23.15 8.42 -13.67
C THR A 179 -21.97 8.99 -14.47
N GLU A 180 -22.05 8.94 -15.81
CA GLU A 180 -21.06 9.60 -16.67
C GLU A 180 -21.03 11.12 -16.44
N GLU A 181 -22.17 11.73 -16.13
CA GLU A 181 -22.25 13.16 -15.79
C GLU A 181 -21.49 13.46 -14.48
N ASP A 182 -21.59 12.59 -13.46
CA ASP A 182 -20.80 12.72 -12.23
C ASP A 182 -19.30 12.69 -12.51
N VAL A 183 -18.85 11.81 -13.43
CA VAL A 183 -17.43 11.74 -13.84
C VAL A 183 -17.00 13.02 -14.53
N GLN A 184 -17.80 13.54 -15.46
CA GLN A 184 -17.51 14.79 -16.18
C GLN A 184 -17.41 15.96 -15.21
N GLU A 185 -18.39 16.12 -14.34
CA GLU A 185 -18.42 17.20 -13.35
C GLU A 185 -17.29 17.09 -12.31
N ALA A 186 -16.97 15.87 -11.85
CA ALA A 186 -15.82 15.64 -10.98
C ALA A 186 -14.49 15.96 -11.70
N SER A 187 -14.35 15.60 -12.97
CA SER A 187 -13.13 15.92 -13.73
C SER A 187 -12.86 17.42 -13.79
N ARG A 188 -13.90 18.25 -13.91
CA ARG A 188 -13.81 19.71 -13.82
C ARG A 188 -13.30 20.18 -12.45
N ALA A 189 -13.65 19.49 -11.36
CA ALA A 189 -13.19 19.81 -10.02
C ALA A 189 -11.69 19.53 -9.80
N PHE A 190 -11.13 18.56 -10.53
CA PHE A 190 -9.70 18.22 -10.50
C PHE A 190 -8.83 18.99 -11.51
N THR A 191 -9.43 19.88 -12.31
CA THR A 191 -8.66 20.73 -13.23
C THR A 191 -7.65 21.58 -12.49
N GLY A 192 -6.46 21.77 -13.07
CA GLY A 192 -5.37 22.55 -12.48
C GLY A 192 -4.56 21.82 -11.42
N TRP A 193 -4.93 20.58 -11.05
CA TRP A 193 -4.09 19.72 -10.22
C TRP A 193 -2.96 19.12 -11.05
N GLY A 194 -1.74 19.26 -10.60
CA GLY A 194 -0.56 18.81 -11.29
C GLY A 194 0.61 18.61 -10.33
N TYR A 195 1.80 18.52 -10.88
CA TYR A 195 3.02 18.36 -10.10
C TYR A 195 4.11 19.37 -10.52
N GLY A 196 4.95 19.76 -9.56
CA GLY A 196 6.11 20.60 -9.79
C GLY A 196 7.33 19.78 -10.21
N VAL A 197 8.14 20.38 -11.06
CA VAL A 197 9.44 19.82 -11.46
C VAL A 197 10.53 20.72 -10.89
N ARG A 198 11.37 20.19 -9.99
CA ARG A 198 12.60 20.89 -9.59
C ARG A 198 13.60 20.83 -10.75
N ALA A 199 13.95 21.99 -11.28
CA ALA A 199 15.15 22.11 -12.09
C ALA A 199 16.36 21.81 -11.18
N ARG A 200 17.22 20.85 -11.52
CA ARG A 200 18.53 20.73 -10.89
C ARG A 200 19.43 21.87 -11.35
N ILE A 201 20.34 22.28 -10.46
CA ILE A 201 21.37 23.30 -10.73
C ILE A 201 22.31 22.89 -11.90
N ASN A 202 22.36 21.59 -12.24
CA ASN A 202 23.07 21.05 -13.40
C ASN A 202 22.08 20.55 -14.45
N ASP A 203 22.11 21.09 -15.65
CA ASP A 203 21.27 20.73 -16.81
C ASP A 203 21.35 19.26 -17.27
N GLN A 204 22.29 18.48 -16.72
CA GLN A 204 22.48 17.05 -17.06
C GLN A 204 21.72 16.08 -16.16
N ALA A 205 21.01 16.57 -15.13
CA ALA A 205 20.29 15.67 -14.23
C ALA A 205 18.81 15.53 -14.63
N PRO A 206 18.22 14.32 -14.54
CA PRO A 206 16.82 14.13 -14.85
C PRO A 206 15.94 15.04 -14.00
N ARG A 207 14.92 15.65 -14.61
CA ARG A 207 13.92 16.47 -13.89
C ARG A 207 13.28 15.62 -12.82
N ARG A 208 13.25 16.12 -11.57
CA ARG A 208 12.56 15.45 -10.45
C ARG A 208 11.16 16.03 -10.32
N VAL A 209 10.19 15.16 -10.44
CA VAL A 209 8.80 15.44 -10.03
C VAL A 209 8.76 15.24 -8.52
N ASP A 210 8.54 16.27 -7.75
CA ASP A 210 8.73 16.17 -6.30
C ASP A 210 7.57 16.66 -5.43
N ARG A 211 6.54 17.29 -6.00
CA ARG A 211 5.43 17.80 -5.20
C ARG A 211 4.16 18.04 -6.01
N PHE A 212 3.04 18.00 -5.31
CA PHE A 212 1.78 18.52 -5.80
C PHE A 212 1.83 20.00 -6.08
N VAL A 213 1.19 20.44 -7.17
CA VAL A 213 1.00 21.85 -7.52
C VAL A 213 -0.42 22.06 -7.99
N PHE A 214 -1.11 23.02 -7.38
CA PHE A 214 -2.37 23.53 -7.88
C PHE A 214 -2.12 24.81 -8.69
N THR A 215 -2.67 24.89 -9.91
CA THR A 215 -2.53 26.02 -10.82
C THR A 215 -3.90 26.68 -11.02
N PRO A 216 -4.24 27.76 -10.29
CA PRO A 216 -5.59 28.37 -10.34
C PRO A 216 -6.03 28.81 -11.73
N SER A 217 -5.13 29.30 -12.57
CA SER A 217 -5.45 29.72 -13.94
C SER A 217 -5.86 28.58 -14.87
N ARG A 218 -5.61 27.33 -14.48
CA ARG A 218 -6.00 26.12 -15.20
C ARG A 218 -7.23 25.43 -14.59
N HIS A 219 -7.73 25.94 -13.45
CA HIS A 219 -8.86 25.38 -12.73
C HIS A 219 -10.20 25.91 -13.27
N ASP A 220 -11.18 25.02 -13.37
CA ASP A 220 -12.58 25.35 -13.67
C ASP A 220 -13.30 25.72 -12.36
N ASP A 221 -13.53 26.99 -12.15
CA ASP A 221 -14.17 27.59 -10.98
C ASP A 221 -15.70 27.74 -11.13
N GLY A 222 -16.29 27.18 -12.19
CA GLY A 222 -17.73 27.12 -12.40
C GLY A 222 -18.47 26.20 -11.42
N GLU A 223 -19.77 26.36 -11.33
CA GLU A 223 -20.64 25.46 -10.57
C GLU A 223 -20.59 24.04 -11.16
N LYS A 224 -20.60 23.01 -10.31
CA LYS A 224 -20.55 21.59 -10.62
C LYS A 224 -21.57 20.85 -9.77
N THR A 225 -22.04 19.70 -10.26
CA THR A 225 -22.92 18.79 -9.51
C THR A 225 -22.30 17.39 -9.54
N VAL A 226 -21.92 16.84 -8.40
CA VAL A 226 -21.31 15.50 -8.27
C VAL A 226 -22.12 14.71 -7.25
N LEU A 227 -22.70 13.60 -7.64
CA LEU A 227 -23.55 12.75 -6.79
C LEU A 227 -24.60 13.58 -6.01
N GLY A 228 -25.24 14.52 -6.69
CA GLY A 228 -26.26 15.40 -6.11
C GLY A 228 -25.75 16.58 -5.26
N LYS A 229 -24.44 16.64 -4.95
CA LYS A 229 -23.82 17.79 -4.28
C LYS A 229 -23.51 18.87 -5.29
N LYS A 230 -24.15 20.04 -5.15
CA LYS A 230 -24.03 21.16 -6.06
C LYS A 230 -23.24 22.31 -5.45
N GLY A 231 -22.34 22.91 -6.23
CA GLY A 231 -21.56 24.08 -5.81
C GLY A 231 -20.34 24.34 -6.68
N ASN A 232 -19.54 25.34 -6.30
CA ASN A 232 -18.20 25.54 -6.87
C ASN A 232 -17.23 24.54 -6.20
N LEU A 233 -17.35 23.27 -6.58
CA LEU A 233 -16.58 22.19 -5.99
C LEU A 233 -15.15 22.17 -6.56
N ASN A 234 -14.17 22.00 -5.68
CA ASN A 234 -12.79 21.64 -6.02
C ASN A 234 -12.51 20.15 -5.77
N GLY A 235 -11.30 19.70 -6.07
CA GLY A 235 -10.94 18.29 -5.91
C GLY A 235 -11.07 17.77 -4.47
N ASP A 236 -10.76 18.60 -3.46
CA ASP A 236 -10.90 18.23 -2.05
C ASP A 236 -12.37 18.03 -1.69
N ASP A 237 -13.26 18.94 -2.15
CA ASP A 237 -14.70 18.85 -1.92
C ASP A 237 -15.31 17.58 -2.52
N VAL A 238 -14.80 17.15 -3.68
CA VAL A 238 -15.23 15.90 -4.33
C VAL A 238 -14.74 14.70 -3.54
N ILE A 239 -13.47 14.64 -3.12
CA ILE A 239 -12.93 13.54 -2.30
C ILE A 239 -13.71 13.43 -0.98
N ASP A 240 -13.98 14.54 -0.31
CA ASP A 240 -14.77 14.58 0.91
C ASP A 240 -16.17 14.01 0.69
N HIS A 241 -16.81 14.41 -0.40
CA HIS A 241 -18.13 13.94 -0.74
C HIS A 241 -18.16 12.44 -1.07
N LEU A 242 -17.18 11.94 -1.84
CA LEU A 242 -17.04 10.51 -2.14
C LEU A 242 -16.80 9.68 -0.86
N CYS A 243 -15.91 10.13 0.01
CA CYS A 243 -15.62 9.45 1.27
C CYS A 243 -16.82 9.46 2.25
N SER A 244 -17.69 10.47 2.17
CA SER A 244 -18.90 10.54 2.99
C SER A 244 -20.03 9.58 2.53
N GLN A 245 -19.95 9.03 1.31
CA GLN A 245 -20.96 8.11 0.80
C GLN A 245 -20.93 6.78 1.57
N PRO A 246 -22.08 6.26 2.03
CA PRO A 246 -22.14 4.94 2.65
C PRO A 246 -21.59 3.83 1.76
N GLN A 247 -21.69 4.00 0.45
CA GLN A 247 -21.19 3.05 -0.53
C GLN A 247 -19.67 2.93 -0.50
N THR A 248 -18.92 4.00 -0.26
CA THR A 248 -17.47 3.95 -0.10
C THR A 248 -17.05 3.02 1.04
N ALA A 249 -17.73 3.13 2.19
CA ALA A 249 -17.44 2.24 3.31
C ALA A 249 -17.76 0.77 3.01
N ARG A 250 -18.85 0.49 2.27
CA ARG A 250 -19.20 -0.87 1.82
C ARG A 250 -18.16 -1.43 0.87
N PHE A 251 -17.77 -0.64 -0.12
CA PHE A 251 -16.78 -1.03 -1.13
C PHE A 251 -15.43 -1.37 -0.49
N ILE A 252 -14.93 -0.50 0.37
CA ILE A 252 -13.64 -0.74 1.05
C ILE A 252 -13.72 -1.92 2.02
N ALA A 253 -14.81 -2.05 2.79
CA ALA A 253 -15.00 -3.19 3.69
C ALA A 253 -15.04 -4.52 2.93
N ALA A 254 -15.73 -4.57 1.79
CA ALA A 254 -15.79 -5.75 0.94
C ALA A 254 -14.42 -6.10 0.35
N LYS A 255 -13.71 -5.13 -0.27
CA LYS A 255 -12.36 -5.34 -0.83
C LYS A 255 -11.35 -5.79 0.23
N MET A 256 -11.37 -5.20 1.42
CA MET A 256 -10.48 -5.62 2.51
C MET A 256 -10.84 -7.03 3.00
N TRP A 257 -12.12 -7.37 3.10
CA TRP A 257 -12.51 -8.73 3.46
C TRP A 257 -12.03 -9.75 2.42
N GLU A 258 -12.22 -9.46 1.13
CA GLU A 258 -11.79 -10.34 0.04
C GLU A 258 -10.28 -10.56 0.02
N TRP A 259 -9.52 -9.52 0.29
CA TRP A 259 -8.06 -9.61 0.35
C TRP A 259 -7.53 -10.36 1.57
N PHE A 260 -8.15 -10.18 2.74
CA PHE A 260 -7.62 -10.70 4.00
C PHE A 260 -8.33 -11.96 4.52
N ALA A 261 -9.53 -12.24 4.08
CA ALA A 261 -10.35 -13.34 4.64
C ALA A 261 -10.78 -14.36 3.59
N SER A 262 -11.75 -14.04 2.76
CA SER A 262 -12.29 -14.97 1.74
C SER A 262 -13.04 -14.20 0.65
N PRO A 263 -13.12 -14.73 -0.58
CA PRO A 263 -13.91 -14.14 -1.65
C PRO A 263 -15.41 -14.13 -1.31
N ASN A 264 -16.15 -13.23 -1.95
CA ASN A 264 -17.61 -13.14 -1.90
C ASN A 264 -18.17 -13.07 -0.47
N PRO A 265 -17.90 -11.97 0.29
CA PRO A 265 -18.46 -11.79 1.62
C PRO A 265 -19.98 -11.68 1.58
N GLU A 266 -20.65 -12.22 2.62
CA GLU A 266 -22.10 -12.08 2.76
C GLU A 266 -22.48 -10.60 2.94
N PRO A 267 -23.57 -10.11 2.29
CA PRO A 267 -23.97 -8.69 2.37
C PRO A 267 -24.16 -8.18 3.81
N ALA A 268 -24.71 -9.01 4.70
CA ALA A 268 -24.89 -8.65 6.11
C ALA A 268 -23.54 -8.45 6.84
N LEU A 269 -22.51 -9.21 6.50
CA LEU A 269 -21.16 -9.02 7.04
C LEU A 269 -20.55 -7.72 6.52
N VAL A 270 -20.67 -7.44 5.22
CA VAL A 270 -20.20 -6.19 4.62
C VAL A 270 -20.84 -4.98 5.29
N GLU A 271 -22.15 -4.99 5.49
CA GLU A 271 -22.86 -3.90 6.18
C GLU A 271 -22.37 -3.69 7.63
N ARG A 272 -22.12 -4.78 8.37
CA ARG A 272 -21.59 -4.70 9.74
C ARG A 272 -20.19 -4.09 9.76
N LEU A 273 -19.31 -4.51 8.86
CA LEU A 273 -17.95 -3.99 8.73
C LEU A 273 -17.96 -2.53 8.24
N ALA A 274 -18.78 -2.22 7.24
CA ALA A 274 -18.94 -0.86 6.73
C ALA A 274 -19.51 0.09 7.79
N LYS A 275 -20.44 -0.38 8.62
CA LYS A 275 -20.95 0.40 9.76
C LYS A 275 -19.83 0.69 10.77
N ALA A 276 -19.06 -0.30 11.18
CA ALA A 276 -17.94 -0.11 12.10
C ALA A 276 -16.89 0.87 11.52
N PHE A 277 -16.66 0.82 10.20
CA PHE A 277 -15.76 1.72 9.51
C PHE A 277 -16.26 3.17 9.52
N ARG A 278 -17.54 3.39 9.20
CA ARG A 278 -18.18 4.73 9.28
C ARG A 278 -18.19 5.28 10.71
N ASP A 279 -18.59 4.45 11.69
CA ASP A 279 -18.68 4.86 13.10
C ASP A 279 -17.31 5.28 13.68
N SER A 280 -16.22 4.82 13.08
CA SER A 280 -14.84 5.20 13.43
C SER A 280 -14.26 6.32 12.56
N ASP A 281 -15.10 7.08 11.86
CA ASP A 281 -14.67 8.12 10.91
C ASP A 281 -13.69 7.61 9.86
N LEU A 282 -14.01 6.49 9.24
CA LEU A 282 -13.20 5.82 8.22
C LEU A 282 -11.78 5.48 8.69
N ASN A 283 -11.60 5.13 9.97
CA ASN A 283 -10.32 4.69 10.50
C ASN A 283 -10.00 3.26 10.04
N ILE A 284 -8.95 3.10 9.24
CA ILE A 284 -8.52 1.82 8.66
C ILE A 284 -8.13 0.81 9.74
N LYS A 285 -7.42 1.23 10.79
CA LYS A 285 -7.04 0.37 11.92
C LYS A 285 -8.27 -0.25 12.59
N SER A 286 -9.34 0.54 12.75
CA SER A 286 -10.63 0.08 13.29
C SER A 286 -11.31 -0.94 12.38
N LEU A 287 -11.27 -0.73 11.06
CA LEU A 287 -11.82 -1.72 10.11
C LEU A 287 -11.02 -3.02 10.13
N VAL A 288 -9.69 -2.95 10.15
CA VAL A 288 -8.82 -4.15 10.28
C VAL A 288 -9.16 -4.91 11.56
N ARG A 289 -9.31 -4.19 12.68
CA ARG A 289 -9.72 -4.82 13.96
C ARG A 289 -11.09 -5.48 13.84
N ALA A 290 -12.06 -4.81 13.22
CA ALA A 290 -13.41 -5.36 13.03
C ALA A 290 -13.39 -6.64 12.18
N ILE A 291 -12.58 -6.68 11.12
CA ILE A 291 -12.38 -7.87 10.29
C ILE A 291 -11.73 -9.00 11.11
N ALA A 292 -10.61 -8.73 11.78
CA ALA A 292 -9.87 -9.73 12.55
C ALA A 292 -10.72 -10.33 13.70
N MET A 293 -11.57 -9.51 14.33
CA MET A 293 -12.44 -9.94 15.43
C MET A 293 -13.75 -10.58 14.98
N ALA A 294 -14.10 -10.50 13.69
CA ALA A 294 -15.31 -11.14 13.17
C ALA A 294 -15.26 -12.67 13.36
N PRO A 295 -16.33 -13.32 13.87
CA PRO A 295 -16.37 -14.76 14.00
C PRO A 295 -16.12 -15.47 12.66
N GLU A 296 -16.61 -14.91 11.57
CA GLU A 296 -16.46 -15.43 10.21
C GLU A 296 -14.98 -15.47 9.79
N PHE A 297 -14.15 -14.52 10.23
CA PHE A 297 -12.71 -14.51 9.95
C PHE A 297 -11.99 -15.73 10.54
N ARG A 298 -12.44 -16.23 11.69
CA ARG A 298 -11.87 -17.41 12.36
C ARG A 298 -12.54 -18.73 11.97
N SER A 299 -13.51 -18.69 11.04
CA SER A 299 -14.22 -19.89 10.58
C SER A 299 -13.34 -20.79 9.71
N GLU A 300 -13.71 -22.06 9.58
CA GLU A 300 -13.04 -23.00 8.67
C GLU A 300 -13.09 -22.56 7.21
N ARG A 301 -14.15 -21.82 6.80
CA ARG A 301 -14.29 -21.28 5.45
C ARG A 301 -13.14 -20.29 5.10
N THR A 302 -12.73 -19.46 6.06
CA THR A 302 -11.66 -18.47 5.85
C THR A 302 -10.27 -19.03 6.08
N ARG A 303 -10.17 -20.06 6.94
CA ARG A 303 -8.92 -20.79 7.11
C ARG A 303 -8.56 -21.48 5.82
N ARG A 304 -7.41 -21.16 5.22
CA ARG A 304 -6.96 -21.67 3.92
C ARG A 304 -7.91 -21.37 2.75
N GLY A 305 -8.83 -20.40 2.92
CA GLY A 305 -9.80 -19.99 1.90
C GLY A 305 -9.23 -19.12 0.78
N LEU A 306 -8.01 -18.58 0.94
CA LEU A 306 -7.35 -17.78 -0.09
C LEU A 306 -6.04 -18.41 -0.54
N ILE A 307 -5.80 -18.35 -1.84
CA ILE A 307 -4.47 -18.57 -2.43
C ILE A 307 -3.63 -17.33 -2.14
N LYS A 308 -2.41 -17.53 -1.66
CA LYS A 308 -1.50 -16.41 -1.42
C LYS A 308 -1.09 -15.74 -2.72
N HIS A 309 -1.04 -14.42 -2.73
CA HIS A 309 -0.39 -13.70 -3.81
C HIS A 309 1.08 -14.12 -3.94
N PRO A 310 1.66 -14.09 -5.14
CA PRO A 310 3.06 -14.46 -5.34
C PRO A 310 4.03 -13.73 -4.39
N ILE A 311 3.86 -12.41 -4.19
CA ILE A 311 4.70 -11.64 -3.26
C ILE A 311 4.52 -12.14 -1.81
N ASP A 312 3.29 -12.32 -1.36
CA ASP A 312 3.00 -12.82 -0.01
C ASP A 312 3.54 -14.24 0.20
N PHE A 313 3.44 -15.08 -0.83
CA PHE A 313 3.96 -16.44 -0.78
C PHE A 313 5.48 -16.47 -0.59
N VAL A 314 6.24 -15.77 -1.47
CA VAL A 314 7.71 -15.78 -1.41
C VAL A 314 8.25 -15.07 -0.17
N VAL A 315 7.66 -13.93 0.22
CA VAL A 315 8.07 -13.18 1.41
C VAL A 315 7.81 -14.00 2.66
N SER A 316 6.60 -14.56 2.83
CA SER A 316 6.28 -15.35 4.02
C SER A 316 7.13 -16.61 4.13
N THR A 317 7.46 -17.25 3.01
CA THR A 317 8.37 -18.41 2.98
C THR A 317 9.77 -18.00 3.40
N ALA A 318 10.31 -16.94 2.81
CA ALA A 318 11.65 -16.45 3.12
C ALA A 318 11.78 -16.01 4.60
N ARG A 319 10.75 -15.33 5.14
CA ARG A 319 10.73 -14.95 6.56
C ARG A 319 10.74 -16.17 7.49
N GLN A 320 9.93 -17.19 7.20
CA GLN A 320 9.90 -18.42 8.00
C GLN A 320 11.23 -19.19 7.96
N LEU A 321 12.02 -19.03 6.90
CA LEU A 321 13.37 -19.58 6.76
C LEU A 321 14.47 -18.66 7.34
N GLY A 322 14.12 -17.57 8.03
CA GLY A 322 15.07 -16.67 8.68
C GLY A 322 15.79 -15.68 7.75
N ALA A 323 15.32 -15.53 6.50
CA ALA A 323 15.96 -14.63 5.52
C ALA A 323 15.95 -13.15 5.94
N GLY A 324 14.98 -12.72 6.78
CA GLY A 324 14.90 -11.35 7.26
C GLY A 324 16.09 -10.93 8.12
N ALA A 325 16.48 -11.74 9.10
CA ALA A 325 17.65 -11.48 9.95
C ALA A 325 18.94 -11.46 9.13
N THR A 326 19.08 -12.43 8.21
CA THR A 326 20.24 -12.49 7.30
C THR A 326 20.33 -11.26 6.39
N ALA A 327 19.20 -10.78 5.87
CA ALA A 327 19.14 -9.59 5.04
C ALA A 327 19.53 -8.32 5.82
N ALA A 328 19.02 -8.16 7.04
CA ALA A 328 19.34 -7.04 7.91
C ALA A 328 20.85 -6.99 8.26
N GLU A 329 21.43 -8.12 8.62
CA GLU A 329 22.87 -8.22 8.92
C GLU A 329 23.75 -7.89 7.69
N ARG A 330 23.35 -8.35 6.50
CA ARG A 330 24.09 -8.03 5.27
C ARG A 330 24.03 -6.54 4.93
N ILE A 331 22.89 -5.88 5.11
CA ILE A 331 22.77 -4.42 4.89
C ILE A 331 23.70 -3.69 5.87
N ARG A 332 23.69 -4.05 7.16
CA ARG A 332 24.56 -3.47 8.17
C ARG A 332 26.05 -3.61 7.78
N LEU A 333 26.48 -4.81 7.41
CA LEU A 333 27.86 -5.07 6.97
C LEU A 333 28.23 -4.31 5.70
N GLY A 334 27.30 -4.15 4.75
CA GLY A 334 27.50 -3.38 3.52
C GLY A 334 27.65 -1.88 3.76
N LEU A 335 27.00 -1.35 4.80
CA LEU A 335 27.15 0.05 5.25
C LEU A 335 28.47 0.25 6.00
N GLU A 336 28.84 -0.67 6.90
CA GLU A 336 30.05 -0.58 7.70
C GLU A 336 31.34 -0.82 6.89
N ASN A 337 31.26 -1.60 5.82
CA ASN A 337 32.40 -1.96 4.97
C ASN A 337 32.16 -1.55 3.50
N PRO A 338 32.11 -0.25 3.19
CA PRO A 338 31.81 0.23 1.85
C PRO A 338 32.92 -0.12 0.87
N ARG A 339 32.54 -0.68 -0.29
CA ARG A 339 33.42 -0.86 -1.45
C ARG A 339 32.85 -0.04 -2.61
N ILE A 340 33.46 1.11 -2.85
CA ILE A 340 32.99 2.03 -3.89
C ILE A 340 33.56 1.64 -5.25
N ASN A 341 32.69 1.46 -6.23
CA ASN A 341 33.10 1.34 -7.61
C ASN A 341 33.48 2.74 -8.16
N GLU A 342 34.71 2.91 -8.59
CA GLU A 342 35.24 4.22 -9.02
C GLU A 342 34.52 4.79 -10.25
N GLU A 343 34.02 3.97 -11.15
CA GLU A 343 33.34 4.39 -12.36
C GLU A 343 31.91 4.89 -12.04
N THR A 344 31.13 4.10 -11.29
CA THR A 344 29.72 4.36 -11.03
C THR A 344 29.45 5.11 -9.74
N GLY A 345 30.40 5.08 -8.77
CA GLY A 345 30.21 5.63 -7.42
C GLY A 345 29.32 4.78 -6.51
N LEU A 346 28.90 3.59 -6.94
CA LEU A 346 28.05 2.70 -6.16
C LEU A 346 28.86 1.98 -5.08
N ASN A 347 28.29 1.83 -3.89
CA ASN A 347 28.77 0.89 -2.88
C ASN A 347 28.39 -0.55 -3.28
N VAL A 348 29.34 -1.28 -3.86
CA VAL A 348 29.12 -2.64 -4.40
C VAL A 348 28.72 -3.62 -3.29
N ASN A 349 29.31 -3.50 -2.10
CA ASN A 349 28.98 -4.38 -0.98
C ASN A 349 27.54 -4.14 -0.51
N LEU A 350 27.10 -2.89 -0.48
CA LEU A 350 25.73 -2.54 -0.09
C LEU A 350 24.71 -3.02 -1.13
N VAL A 351 24.99 -2.84 -2.44
CA VAL A 351 24.12 -3.38 -3.49
C VAL A 351 24.05 -4.90 -3.44
N ALA A 352 25.20 -5.57 -3.21
CA ALA A 352 25.25 -7.03 -3.08
C ALA A 352 24.51 -7.54 -1.82
N SER A 353 24.38 -6.72 -0.78
CA SER A 353 23.62 -7.06 0.43
C SER A 353 22.13 -7.30 0.18
N LEU A 354 21.57 -6.73 -0.91
CA LEU A 354 20.21 -6.97 -1.36
C LEU A 354 19.98 -8.33 -2.05
N ALA A 355 20.96 -9.24 -2.03
CA ALA A 355 20.86 -10.53 -2.75
C ALA A 355 19.60 -11.34 -2.35
N SER A 356 19.26 -11.41 -1.05
CA SER A 356 18.06 -12.10 -0.57
C SER A 356 16.78 -11.43 -1.07
N ALA A 357 16.74 -10.10 -1.08
CA ALA A 357 15.62 -9.30 -1.61
C ALA A 357 15.46 -9.51 -3.12
N PHE A 358 16.54 -9.53 -3.87
CA PHE A 358 16.51 -9.81 -5.31
C PHE A 358 16.08 -11.24 -5.63
N ALA A 359 16.50 -12.24 -4.83
CA ALA A 359 16.03 -13.62 -4.98
C ALA A 359 14.52 -13.72 -4.74
N THR A 360 14.02 -13.05 -3.70
CA THR A 360 12.58 -12.98 -3.38
C THR A 360 11.79 -12.30 -4.52
N ARG A 361 12.31 -11.20 -5.07
CA ARG A 361 11.74 -10.52 -6.24
C ARG A 361 11.67 -11.45 -7.47
N LEU A 362 12.73 -12.18 -7.77
CA LEU A 362 12.76 -13.11 -8.90
C LEU A 362 11.72 -14.22 -8.74
N GLY A 363 11.52 -14.73 -7.52
CA GLY A 363 10.49 -15.73 -7.21
C GLY A 363 9.09 -15.21 -7.49
N SER A 364 8.73 -14.02 -7.01
CA SER A 364 7.40 -13.45 -7.25
C SER A 364 7.18 -13.09 -8.73
N LYS A 365 8.19 -12.56 -9.41
CA LYS A 365 8.14 -12.26 -10.85
C LYS A 365 7.92 -13.52 -11.68
N ALA A 366 8.59 -14.62 -11.36
CA ALA A 366 8.41 -15.92 -12.04
C ALA A 366 6.98 -16.48 -11.88
N MET A 367 6.27 -16.08 -10.82
CA MET A 367 4.87 -16.41 -10.59
C MET A 367 3.88 -15.36 -11.11
N GLY A 368 4.36 -14.39 -11.91
CA GLY A 368 3.52 -13.41 -12.59
C GLY A 368 3.19 -12.14 -11.80
N MET A 369 3.83 -11.90 -10.64
CA MET A 369 3.59 -10.68 -9.87
C MET A 369 4.90 -9.99 -9.46
N GLU A 370 5.00 -8.71 -9.73
CA GLU A 370 6.18 -7.90 -9.40
C GLU A 370 5.76 -6.61 -8.69
N LEU A 371 6.42 -6.27 -7.58
CA LEU A 371 6.20 -4.98 -6.89
C LEU A 371 6.42 -3.82 -7.87
N MET A 372 5.64 -2.76 -7.74
CA MET A 372 5.66 -1.57 -8.60
C MET A 372 5.17 -1.81 -10.05
N TYR A 373 4.75 -3.03 -10.39
CA TYR A 373 4.23 -3.39 -11.72
C TYR A 373 2.94 -4.19 -11.55
N PRO A 374 1.83 -3.55 -11.12
CA PRO A 374 0.55 -4.24 -11.07
C PRO A 374 0.13 -4.69 -12.48
N PRO A 375 -0.60 -5.80 -12.60
CA PRO A 375 -0.96 -6.36 -13.91
C PRO A 375 -1.87 -5.45 -14.73
N ASP A 376 -2.72 -4.67 -14.07
CA ASP A 376 -3.60 -3.68 -14.69
C ASP A 376 -3.97 -2.56 -13.68
N VAL A 377 -4.84 -1.63 -14.08
CA VAL A 377 -5.29 -0.50 -13.23
C VAL A 377 -6.24 -0.92 -12.12
N SER A 378 -6.82 -2.09 -12.20
CA SER A 378 -7.72 -2.63 -11.17
C SER A 378 -6.97 -3.35 -10.03
N GLY A 379 -5.67 -3.57 -10.20
CA GLY A 379 -4.76 -4.18 -9.21
C GLY A 379 -4.66 -5.70 -9.26
#